data_47b9642337c9db2765fbf0244c9d956b
#
_entry.id   47b9642337c9db2765fbf0244c9d956b
#
_cell.length_a   1.000
_cell.length_b   1.000
_cell.length_c   1.000
_cell.angle_alpha   90.00
_cell.angle_beta   90.00
_cell.angle_gamma   90.00
#
_symmetry.space_group_name_H-M   'P 1'
#
loop_
_entity.id
_entity.type
_entity.pdbx_description
1 polymer ?
#
loop_
_entity_poly.entity_id
_entity_poly.type
_entity_poly.pdbx_seq_one_letter_code
_entity_poly.pdbx_strand_id
1 'polypeptide(L)'
;MVWPFGWVAVYTRFRDFFETLRVKSRRRCQAGFSRILKQLGSEGTPSNGAEVRFVMPEFDEWESFYVIVGAAAGALIGLQFVVMTLVAERPPLRAAEAGTAFATPTIVHFSAALLLSALLRVPWHTSIMAGAVLGAVAVGGIGYGLFVAHQMGKQTAYKPDFEDWVCFALLPIIAYGLLLLSAIAIPFHMREGLFGVGAATLLLLFIGIHNAWDSVAYLVYANTQRDVGQQPRGASENEK
;
A
#
# COMPACT_ATOMS: atom_id res chain seq x y z
N MET A 1 -12.88 -10.82 -19.94
CA MET A 1 -13.19 -9.59 -20.67
C MET A 1 -14.29 -8.85 -19.93
N VAL A 2 -14.16 -7.55 -19.79
CA VAL A 2 -15.04 -6.59 -19.09
C VAL A 2 -14.64 -6.38 -17.62
N TRP A 3 -13.65 -5.54 -17.43
CA TRP A 3 -13.62 -4.64 -16.28
C TRP A 3 -14.52 -3.47 -16.62
N PRO A 4 -15.74 -3.40 -16.08
CA PRO A 4 -16.60 -2.28 -16.36
C PRO A 4 -16.77 -1.42 -15.13
N PHE A 5 -16.71 -0.15 -15.32
CA PHE A 5 -17.50 0.90 -14.66
C PHE A 5 -17.44 1.05 -13.13
N GLY A 6 -17.13 0.04 -12.34
CA GLY A 6 -17.08 0.15 -10.87
C GLY A 6 -15.93 1.03 -10.37
N TRP A 7 -14.75 0.89 -10.94
CA TRP A 7 -13.56 1.66 -10.52
C TRP A 7 -13.61 3.10 -10.97
N VAL A 8 -14.17 3.39 -12.12
CA VAL A 8 -14.36 4.78 -12.58
C VAL A 8 -15.35 5.51 -11.67
N ALA A 9 -16.41 4.84 -11.23
CA ALA A 9 -17.39 5.42 -10.29
C ALA A 9 -16.80 5.62 -8.88
N VAL A 10 -15.96 4.72 -8.41
CA VAL A 10 -15.22 4.87 -7.14
C VAL A 10 -14.18 5.98 -7.26
N TYR A 11 -13.41 6.02 -8.36
CA TYR A 11 -12.42 7.06 -8.60
C TYR A 11 -13.06 8.46 -8.73
N THR A 12 -14.18 8.60 -9.43
CA THR A 12 -14.89 9.88 -9.55
C THR A 12 -15.46 10.33 -8.21
N ARG A 13 -16.07 9.43 -7.42
CA ARG A 13 -16.54 9.77 -6.06
C ARG A 13 -15.39 10.12 -5.12
N PHE A 14 -14.27 9.43 -5.22
CA PHE A 14 -13.08 9.73 -4.42
C PHE A 14 -12.48 11.09 -4.80
N ARG A 15 -12.40 11.40 -6.10
CA ARG A 15 -11.96 12.70 -6.61
C ARG A 15 -12.87 13.84 -6.11
N ASP A 16 -14.20 13.67 -6.23
CA ASP A 16 -15.17 14.70 -5.83
C ASP A 16 -15.18 14.92 -4.31
N PHE A 17 -14.95 13.84 -3.53
CA PHE A 17 -14.73 13.93 -2.08
C PHE A 17 -13.48 14.75 -1.75
N PHE A 18 -12.34 14.50 -2.41
CA PHE A 18 -11.09 15.25 -2.19
C PHE A 18 -11.20 16.72 -2.67
N GLU A 19 -11.88 16.97 -3.78
CA GLU A 19 -12.14 18.34 -4.24
C GLU A 19 -12.97 19.10 -3.20
N THR A 20 -14.03 18.49 -2.67
CA THR A 20 -14.87 19.08 -1.63
C THR A 20 -14.09 19.36 -0.34
N LEU A 21 -13.22 18.43 0.08
CA LEU A 21 -12.33 18.63 1.23
C LEU A 21 -11.31 19.74 0.97
N ARG A 22 -10.74 19.83 -0.24
CA ARG A 22 -9.76 20.85 -0.62
C ARG A 22 -10.36 22.26 -0.55
N VAL A 23 -11.58 22.44 -1.04
CA VAL A 23 -12.28 23.75 -1.01
C VAL A 23 -12.62 24.15 0.43
N LYS A 24 -13.09 23.19 1.24
CA LYS A 24 -13.45 23.45 2.65
C LYS A 24 -12.22 23.70 3.54
N SER A 25 -11.08 23.05 3.24
CA SER A 25 -9.80 23.26 3.91
C SER A 25 -9.20 24.62 3.60
N ARG A 26 -9.20 25.08 2.34
CA ARG A 26 -8.66 26.42 1.97
C ARG A 26 -9.38 27.55 2.70
N ARG A 27 -10.71 27.51 2.83
CA ARG A 27 -11.47 28.55 3.54
C ARG A 27 -11.21 28.57 5.04
N ARG A 28 -10.99 27.41 5.67
CA ARG A 28 -10.61 27.33 7.11
C ARG A 28 -9.17 27.75 7.37
N CYS A 29 -8.22 27.39 6.50
CA CYS A 29 -6.82 27.81 6.63
C CYS A 29 -6.66 29.34 6.49
N GLN A 30 -7.37 29.98 5.55
CA GLN A 30 -7.31 31.45 5.40
C GLN A 30 -7.90 32.18 6.61
N ALA A 31 -9.01 31.67 7.16
CA ALA A 31 -9.62 32.27 8.36
C ALA A 31 -8.80 32.03 9.64
N GLY A 32 -8.11 30.89 9.75
CA GLY A 32 -7.19 30.57 10.84
C GLY A 32 -5.90 31.38 10.76
N PHE A 33 -5.32 31.47 9.58
CA PHE A 33 -4.05 32.18 9.35
C PHE A 33 -4.17 33.69 9.60
N SER A 34 -5.28 34.32 9.20
CA SER A 34 -5.53 35.75 9.49
C SER A 34 -5.76 36.03 10.97
N ARG A 35 -6.30 35.08 11.74
CA ARG A 35 -6.39 35.19 13.22
C ARG A 35 -5.02 35.07 13.88
N ILE A 36 -4.19 34.14 13.46
CA ILE A 36 -2.83 33.92 13.99
C ILE A 36 -1.97 35.15 13.69
N LEU A 37 -2.05 35.74 12.48
CA LEU A 37 -1.30 36.96 12.14
C LEU A 37 -1.75 38.17 12.96
N LYS A 38 -3.02 38.28 13.33
CA LYS A 38 -3.53 39.33 14.22
C LYS A 38 -3.04 39.17 15.66
N GLN A 39 -2.88 37.92 16.13
CA GLN A 39 -2.41 37.60 17.47
C GLN A 39 -0.89 37.78 17.60
N LEU A 40 -0.11 37.45 16.56
CA LEU A 40 1.35 37.67 16.53
C LEU A 40 1.77 39.14 16.41
N GLY A 41 0.86 40.02 15.98
CA GLY A 41 1.12 41.47 15.90
C GLY A 41 0.90 42.22 17.20
N SER A 42 0.43 41.60 18.29
CA SER A 42 0.08 42.27 19.55
C SER A 42 0.90 41.88 20.78
N GLU A 43 1.79 40.90 20.68
CA GLU A 43 2.59 40.48 21.84
C GLU A 43 4.08 40.59 21.53
N GLY A 44 4.78 41.40 22.36
CA GLY A 44 6.22 41.63 22.31
C GLY A 44 6.98 40.31 22.51
N THR A 45 8.11 40.19 21.82
CA THR A 45 9.07 39.10 21.84
C THR A 45 9.36 38.55 23.24
N PRO A 46 9.08 37.28 23.55
CA PRO A 46 9.79 36.53 24.56
C PRO A 46 11.02 35.88 23.92
N SER A 47 12.18 36.38 24.29
CA SER A 47 13.45 35.73 24.03
C SER A 47 13.53 34.46 24.87
N ASN A 48 13.28 33.33 24.28
CA ASN A 48 13.89 32.01 24.53
C ASN A 48 13.24 31.00 23.60
N GLY A 49 13.99 30.54 22.61
CA GLY A 49 13.52 29.53 21.62
C GLY A 49 13.36 28.13 22.22
N ALA A 50 12.33 27.97 23.01
CA ALA A 50 11.73 26.67 23.23
C ALA A 50 10.56 26.55 22.25
N GLU A 51 10.84 26.07 21.06
CA GLU A 51 9.84 25.57 20.15
C GLU A 51 9.08 24.46 20.87
N VAL A 52 7.86 24.76 21.35
CA VAL A 52 7.01 23.75 21.98
C VAL A 52 6.61 22.79 20.89
N ARG A 53 7.42 21.76 20.65
CA ARG A 53 7.07 20.63 19.80
C ARG A 53 5.92 19.87 20.48
N PHE A 54 4.70 20.15 20.07
CA PHE A 54 3.51 19.33 20.40
C PHE A 54 3.52 18.02 19.60
N VAL A 55 4.64 17.31 19.56
CA VAL A 55 4.73 16.00 18.96
C VAL A 55 4.86 15.01 20.12
N MET A 56 4.08 13.92 20.07
CA MET A 56 4.19 12.87 21.07
C MET A 56 5.56 12.20 20.91
N PRO A 57 6.41 12.19 21.95
CA PRO A 57 7.78 11.70 21.85
C PRO A 57 7.88 10.24 21.43
N GLU A 58 6.87 9.45 21.71
CA GLU A 58 6.80 8.03 21.36
C GLU A 58 6.83 7.81 19.84
N PHE A 59 6.26 8.73 19.04
CA PHE A 59 6.31 8.63 17.57
C PHE A 59 7.71 8.99 17.03
N ASP A 60 8.45 9.85 17.71
CA ASP A 60 9.80 10.25 17.29
C ASP A 60 10.80 9.08 17.40
N GLU A 61 10.62 8.17 18.35
CA GLU A 61 11.45 6.96 18.48
C GLU A 61 11.36 6.06 17.22
N TRP A 62 10.25 6.11 16.50
CA TRP A 62 10.00 5.31 15.30
C TRP A 62 10.34 6.01 13.99
N GLU A 63 10.87 7.24 14.06
CA GLU A 63 11.14 8.04 12.85
C GLU A 63 11.99 7.31 11.83
N SER A 64 13.16 6.83 12.25
CA SER A 64 14.10 6.14 11.36
C SER A 64 13.51 4.88 10.76
N PHE A 65 12.74 4.12 11.54
CA PHE A 65 12.05 2.93 11.08
C PHE A 65 11.09 3.24 9.92
N TYR A 66 10.19 4.19 10.10
CA TYR A 66 9.19 4.52 9.08
C TYR A 66 9.77 5.23 7.86
N VAL A 67 10.87 5.98 8.02
CA VAL A 67 11.62 6.54 6.89
C VAL A 67 12.22 5.41 6.04
N ILE A 68 12.84 4.40 6.65
CA ILE A 68 13.43 3.26 5.95
C ILE A 68 12.34 2.44 5.25
N VAL A 69 11.26 2.08 5.95
CA VAL A 69 10.18 1.26 5.41
C VAL A 69 9.44 1.99 4.29
N GLY A 70 9.14 3.28 4.48
CA GLY A 70 8.49 4.11 3.48
C GLY A 70 9.34 4.28 2.22
N ALA A 71 10.65 4.51 2.38
CA ALA A 71 11.57 4.60 1.24
C ALA A 71 11.66 3.27 0.49
N ALA A 72 11.75 2.14 1.20
CA ALA A 72 11.76 0.80 0.60
C ALA A 72 10.47 0.53 -0.17
N ALA A 73 9.30 0.80 0.43
CA ALA A 73 8.01 0.63 -0.22
C ALA A 73 7.88 1.49 -1.49
N GLY A 74 8.30 2.76 -1.44
CA GLY A 74 8.30 3.65 -2.60
C GLY A 74 9.21 3.16 -3.73
N ALA A 75 10.41 2.66 -3.41
CA ALA A 75 11.32 2.07 -4.38
C ALA A 75 10.73 0.81 -5.04
N LEU A 76 10.10 -0.08 -4.25
CA LEU A 76 9.47 -1.30 -4.75
C LEU A 76 8.25 -0.99 -5.65
N ILE A 77 7.45 0.04 -5.32
CA ILE A 77 6.39 0.52 -6.20
C ILE A 77 6.98 0.96 -7.55
N GLY A 78 8.06 1.76 -7.54
CA GLY A 78 8.74 2.18 -8.76
C GLY A 78 9.25 1.00 -9.60
N LEU A 79 9.88 0.01 -8.98
CA LEU A 79 10.32 -1.22 -9.65
C LEU A 79 9.15 -2.02 -10.23
N GLN A 80 8.02 -2.08 -9.54
CA GLN A 80 6.81 -2.76 -10.03
C GLN A 80 6.28 -2.11 -11.32
N PHE A 81 6.32 -0.78 -11.44
CA PHE A 81 5.98 -0.09 -12.68
C PHE A 81 6.93 -0.47 -13.82
N VAL A 82 8.24 -0.57 -13.56
CA VAL A 82 9.21 -1.02 -14.57
C VAL A 82 8.90 -2.45 -15.05
N VAL A 83 8.61 -3.37 -14.13
CA VAL A 83 8.22 -4.74 -14.48
C VAL A 83 6.95 -4.74 -15.35
N MET A 84 5.95 -3.95 -14.99
CA MET A 84 4.70 -3.84 -15.75
C MET A 84 4.92 -3.29 -17.17
N THR A 85 5.81 -2.32 -17.35
CA THR A 85 6.14 -1.80 -18.71
C THR A 85 6.84 -2.85 -19.55
N LEU A 86 7.81 -3.58 -18.98
CA LEU A 86 8.51 -4.67 -19.70
C LEU A 86 7.57 -5.82 -20.11
N VAL A 87 6.56 -6.10 -19.30
CA VAL A 87 5.53 -7.11 -19.61
C VAL A 87 4.60 -6.61 -20.71
N ALA A 88 4.22 -5.32 -20.68
CA ALA A 88 3.32 -4.72 -21.68
C ALA A 88 3.91 -4.64 -23.10
N GLU A 89 5.25 -4.58 -23.24
CA GLU A 89 5.94 -4.57 -24.52
C GLU A 89 5.94 -5.93 -25.23
N ARG A 90 5.53 -7.00 -24.56
CA ARG A 90 5.52 -8.36 -25.10
C ARG A 90 4.13 -8.72 -25.66
N PRO A 91 4.05 -9.54 -26.76
CA PRO A 91 2.76 -9.88 -27.35
C PRO A 91 1.85 -10.58 -26.34
N PRO A 92 0.51 -10.32 -26.40
CA PRO A 92 -0.43 -10.76 -25.41
C PRO A 92 -0.48 -12.29 -25.36
N LEU A 93 -0.09 -12.81 -24.23
CA LEU A 93 -0.18 -14.20 -23.87
C LEU A 93 -1.40 -14.38 -22.95
N ARG A 94 -1.97 -15.58 -22.90
CA ARG A 94 -2.88 -15.97 -21.80
C ARG A 94 -2.26 -15.69 -20.41
N ALA A 95 -0.93 -15.61 -20.33
CA ALA A 95 -0.17 -15.18 -19.16
C ALA A 95 -0.32 -13.68 -18.83
N ALA A 96 -0.67 -12.80 -19.77
CA ALA A 96 -0.87 -11.37 -19.47
C ALA A 96 -2.12 -11.12 -18.61
N GLU A 97 -3.17 -11.94 -18.76
CA GLU A 97 -4.36 -11.86 -17.92
C GLU A 97 -4.05 -12.31 -16.48
N ALA A 98 -3.23 -13.34 -16.30
CA ALA A 98 -2.76 -13.77 -14.99
C ALA A 98 -1.83 -12.72 -14.35
N GLY A 99 -0.87 -12.15 -15.09
CA GLY A 99 0.07 -11.15 -14.59
C GLY A 99 -0.62 -9.89 -14.04
N THR A 100 -1.68 -9.41 -14.71
CA THR A 100 -2.44 -8.24 -14.22
C THR A 100 -3.27 -8.55 -12.97
N ALA A 101 -3.78 -9.77 -12.83
CA ALA A 101 -4.54 -10.19 -11.67
C ALA A 101 -3.70 -10.26 -10.38
N PHE A 102 -2.43 -10.68 -10.48
CA PHE A 102 -1.52 -10.80 -9.34
C PHE A 102 -0.75 -9.50 -9.02
N ALA A 103 -0.56 -8.60 -9.99
CA ALA A 103 0.14 -7.33 -9.77
C ALA A 103 -0.67 -6.36 -8.89
N THR A 104 -2.00 -6.39 -8.96
CA THR A 104 -2.86 -5.45 -8.22
C THR A 104 -2.77 -5.63 -6.70
N PRO A 105 -2.86 -6.85 -6.11
CA PRO A 105 -2.67 -7.05 -4.68
C PRO A 105 -1.28 -6.63 -4.20
N THR A 106 -0.24 -6.92 -4.96
CA THR A 106 1.15 -6.56 -4.66
C THR A 106 1.31 -5.06 -4.46
N ILE A 107 0.85 -4.26 -5.42
CA ILE A 107 0.99 -2.79 -5.35
C ILE A 107 0.14 -2.19 -4.22
N VAL A 108 -1.01 -2.81 -3.90
CA VAL A 108 -1.86 -2.38 -2.78
C VAL A 108 -1.13 -2.55 -1.45
N HIS A 109 -0.41 -3.65 -1.23
CA HIS A 109 0.33 -3.88 0.01
C HIS A 109 1.54 -2.96 0.14
N PHE A 110 2.28 -2.70 -0.94
CA PHE A 110 3.35 -1.69 -0.93
C PHE A 110 2.81 -0.29 -0.66
N SER A 111 1.69 0.07 -1.28
CA SER A 111 1.03 1.35 -1.06
C SER A 111 0.51 1.50 0.38
N ALA A 112 0.01 0.43 0.98
CA ALA A 112 -0.40 0.41 2.38
C ALA A 112 0.80 0.62 3.32
N ALA A 113 1.94 -0.06 3.07
CA ALA A 113 3.16 0.12 3.86
C ALA A 113 3.71 1.56 3.73
N LEU A 114 3.69 2.14 2.53
CA LEU A 114 4.05 3.54 2.30
C LEU A 114 3.10 4.49 3.02
N LEU A 115 1.79 4.28 2.90
CA LEU A 115 0.76 5.09 3.56
C LEU A 115 0.91 5.06 5.08
N LEU A 116 1.08 3.87 5.68
CA LEU A 116 1.30 3.72 7.12
C LEU A 116 2.57 4.45 7.56
N SER A 117 3.65 4.31 6.80
CA SER A 117 4.91 5.02 7.07
C SER A 117 4.72 6.54 7.05
N ALA A 118 3.94 7.06 6.10
CA ALA A 118 3.63 8.49 6.02
C ALA A 118 2.71 8.95 7.17
N LEU A 119 1.69 8.17 7.51
CA LEU A 119 0.75 8.49 8.60
C LEU A 119 1.44 8.54 9.97
N LEU A 120 2.41 7.67 10.21
CA LEU A 120 3.17 7.66 11.46
C LEU A 120 4.15 8.85 11.58
N ARG A 121 4.34 9.62 10.48
CA ARG A 121 5.13 10.86 10.46
C ARG A 121 4.27 12.13 10.55
N VAL A 122 2.94 11.99 10.56
CA VAL A 122 2.03 13.13 10.78
C VAL A 122 2.17 13.59 12.25
N PRO A 123 2.24 14.89 12.53
CA PRO A 123 2.26 15.42 13.89
C PRO A 123 0.87 15.26 14.54
N TRP A 124 0.63 14.12 15.18
CA TRP A 124 -0.61 13.83 15.86
C TRP A 124 -0.71 14.60 17.18
N HIS A 125 -1.83 15.27 17.39
CA HIS A 125 -2.12 15.97 18.66
C HIS A 125 -2.76 15.06 19.71
N THR A 126 -3.38 13.95 19.28
CA THR A 126 -4.01 12.98 20.20
C THR A 126 -3.82 11.56 19.69
N SER A 127 -3.59 10.63 20.62
CA SER A 127 -3.49 9.19 20.33
C SER A 127 -4.78 8.61 19.76
N ILE A 128 -5.94 9.14 20.14
CA ILE A 128 -7.24 8.71 19.64
C ILE A 128 -7.38 9.01 18.14
N MET A 129 -6.94 10.19 17.68
CA MET A 129 -6.99 10.52 16.25
C MET A 129 -6.07 9.63 15.44
N ALA A 130 -4.83 9.41 15.92
CA ALA A 130 -3.90 8.49 15.27
C ALA A 130 -4.49 7.07 15.19
N GLY A 131 -5.01 6.53 16.31
CA GLY A 131 -5.66 5.22 16.35
C GLY A 131 -6.87 5.14 15.42
N ALA A 132 -7.73 6.16 15.37
CA ALA A 132 -8.89 6.17 14.49
C ALA A 132 -8.51 6.12 12.99
N VAL A 133 -7.49 6.88 12.57
CA VAL A 133 -7.03 6.90 11.18
C VAL A 133 -6.37 5.57 10.80
N LEU A 134 -5.50 5.04 11.67
CA LEU A 134 -4.88 3.72 11.47
C LEU A 134 -5.93 2.60 11.45
N GLY A 135 -6.94 2.67 12.33
CA GLY A 135 -8.06 1.75 12.35
C GLY A 135 -8.89 1.80 11.05
N ALA A 136 -9.12 2.99 10.50
CA ALA A 136 -9.82 3.13 9.21
C ALA A 136 -9.03 2.48 8.06
N VAL A 137 -7.69 2.64 8.03
CA VAL A 137 -6.82 1.95 7.06
C VAL A 137 -6.90 0.43 7.24
N ALA A 138 -6.89 -0.06 8.50
CA ALA A 138 -6.98 -1.48 8.80
C ALA A 138 -8.31 -2.09 8.32
N VAL A 139 -9.43 -1.44 8.61
CA VAL A 139 -10.77 -1.89 8.16
C VAL A 139 -10.86 -1.91 6.64
N GLY A 140 -10.35 -0.87 5.96
CA GLY A 140 -10.26 -0.83 4.50
C GLY A 140 -9.42 -1.97 3.93
N GLY A 141 -8.27 -2.27 4.56
CA GLY A 141 -7.40 -3.36 4.19
C GLY A 141 -8.03 -4.75 4.38
N ILE A 142 -8.73 -4.98 5.51
CA ILE A 142 -9.49 -6.21 5.75
C ILE A 142 -10.56 -6.37 4.66
N GLY A 143 -11.35 -5.31 4.39
CA GLY A 143 -12.37 -5.34 3.34
C GLY A 143 -11.79 -5.68 1.97
N TYR A 144 -10.62 -5.11 1.64
CA TYR A 144 -9.91 -5.45 0.41
C TYR A 144 -9.44 -6.92 0.39
N GLY A 145 -8.85 -7.42 1.48
CA GLY A 145 -8.43 -8.82 1.60
C GLY A 145 -9.60 -9.80 1.43
N LEU A 146 -10.75 -9.51 2.04
CA LEU A 146 -11.97 -10.30 1.87
C LEU A 146 -12.49 -10.26 0.42
N PHE A 147 -12.41 -9.10 -0.23
CA PHE A 147 -12.75 -8.97 -1.65
C PHE A 147 -11.86 -9.84 -2.53
N VAL A 148 -10.53 -9.82 -2.32
CA VAL A 148 -9.57 -10.67 -3.04
C VAL A 148 -9.88 -12.14 -2.80
N ALA A 149 -10.08 -12.57 -1.54
CA ALA A 149 -10.44 -13.94 -1.20
C ALA A 149 -11.72 -14.40 -1.91
N HIS A 150 -12.73 -13.54 -1.96
CA HIS A 150 -13.97 -13.84 -2.66
C HIS A 150 -13.79 -14.01 -4.18
N GLN A 151 -12.95 -13.16 -4.79
CA GLN A 151 -12.63 -13.25 -6.21
C GLN A 151 -11.85 -14.52 -6.53
N MET A 152 -10.88 -14.91 -5.69
CA MET A 152 -10.12 -16.16 -5.84
C MET A 152 -11.05 -17.38 -5.78
N GLY A 153 -12.03 -17.38 -4.88
CA GLY A 153 -13.00 -18.46 -4.76
C GLY A 153 -13.96 -18.61 -5.96
N LYS A 154 -14.13 -17.57 -6.78
CA LYS A 154 -14.99 -17.58 -7.96
C LYS A 154 -14.26 -17.97 -9.26
N GLN A 155 -12.94 -17.99 -9.25
CA GLN A 155 -12.16 -18.32 -10.45
C GLN A 155 -12.24 -19.81 -10.75
N THR A 156 -12.68 -20.17 -11.96
CA THR A 156 -12.75 -21.55 -12.46
C THR A 156 -11.61 -21.90 -13.42
N ALA A 157 -10.90 -20.88 -13.92
CA ALA A 157 -9.83 -21.04 -14.92
C ALA A 157 -8.49 -21.49 -14.34
N TYR A 158 -8.24 -21.19 -13.06
CA TYR A 158 -7.05 -21.58 -12.31
C TYR A 158 -7.49 -22.11 -10.93
N LYS A 159 -6.96 -23.24 -10.51
CA LYS A 159 -7.13 -23.73 -9.13
C LYS A 159 -5.97 -23.15 -8.32
N PRO A 160 -6.24 -22.16 -7.42
CA PRO A 160 -5.19 -21.64 -6.55
C PRO A 160 -4.67 -22.76 -5.65
N ASP A 161 -3.37 -22.89 -5.56
CA ASP A 161 -2.71 -23.77 -4.61
C ASP A 161 -2.89 -23.22 -3.19
N PHE A 162 -2.61 -24.05 -2.18
CA PHE A 162 -2.72 -23.66 -0.77
C PHE A 162 -1.84 -22.44 -0.45
N GLU A 163 -0.68 -22.36 -1.07
CA GLU A 163 0.29 -21.26 -0.91
C GLU A 163 -0.28 -19.92 -1.40
N ASP A 164 -0.99 -19.92 -2.53
CA ASP A 164 -1.68 -18.74 -3.07
C ASP A 164 -2.72 -18.20 -2.08
N TRP A 165 -3.52 -19.10 -1.48
CA TRP A 165 -4.53 -18.71 -0.49
C TRP A 165 -3.90 -18.09 0.77
N VAL A 166 -2.75 -18.61 1.20
CA VAL A 166 -2.03 -18.08 2.36
C VAL A 166 -1.47 -16.70 2.03
N CYS A 167 -0.76 -16.55 0.92
CA CYS A 167 -0.03 -15.32 0.61
C CYS A 167 -0.91 -14.17 0.10
N PHE A 168 -1.98 -14.49 -0.66
CA PHE A 168 -2.84 -13.46 -1.25
C PHE A 168 -4.08 -13.11 -0.43
N ALA A 169 -4.52 -13.98 0.48
CA ALA A 169 -5.72 -13.75 1.29
C ALA A 169 -5.44 -13.78 2.79
N LEU A 170 -4.90 -14.87 3.33
CA LEU A 170 -4.81 -15.08 4.76
C LEU A 170 -3.81 -14.14 5.43
N LEU A 171 -2.56 -14.08 4.94
CA LEU A 171 -1.53 -13.22 5.50
C LEU A 171 -1.90 -11.72 5.47
N PRO A 172 -2.41 -11.16 4.36
CA PRO A 172 -2.90 -9.78 4.36
C PRO A 172 -4.00 -9.52 5.38
N ILE A 173 -4.98 -10.43 5.52
CA ILE A 173 -6.05 -10.29 6.53
C ILE A 173 -5.46 -10.30 7.94
N ILE A 174 -4.48 -11.17 8.22
CA ILE A 174 -3.79 -11.21 9.51
C ILE A 174 -3.03 -9.89 9.75
N ALA A 175 -2.32 -9.37 8.75
CA ALA A 175 -1.57 -8.12 8.86
C ALA A 175 -2.49 -6.92 9.15
N TYR A 176 -3.59 -6.79 8.43
CA TYR A 176 -4.58 -5.74 8.69
C TYR A 176 -5.35 -5.97 9.99
N GLY A 177 -5.59 -7.21 10.40
CA GLY A 177 -6.16 -7.56 11.70
C GLY A 177 -5.24 -7.14 12.86
N LEU A 178 -3.93 -7.41 12.74
CA LEU A 178 -2.91 -6.94 13.68
C LEU A 178 -2.87 -5.42 13.74
N LEU A 179 -2.92 -4.75 12.58
CA LEU A 179 -2.99 -3.29 12.49
C LEU A 179 -4.23 -2.74 13.22
N LEU A 180 -5.39 -3.37 13.05
CA LEU A 180 -6.63 -2.95 13.71
C LEU A 180 -6.53 -3.08 15.23
N LEU A 181 -6.04 -4.22 15.73
CA LEU A 181 -5.84 -4.44 17.17
C LEU A 181 -4.85 -3.43 17.75
N SER A 182 -3.77 -3.16 17.02
CA SER A 182 -2.77 -2.17 17.41
C SER A 182 -3.34 -0.75 17.44
N ALA A 183 -4.14 -0.38 16.44
CA ALA A 183 -4.81 0.92 16.38
C ALA A 183 -5.76 1.14 17.57
N ILE A 184 -6.48 0.10 17.99
CA ILE A 184 -7.34 0.13 19.17
C ILE A 184 -6.51 0.23 20.47
N ALA A 185 -5.33 -0.39 20.50
CA ALA A 185 -4.44 -0.38 21.67
C ALA A 185 -3.74 0.98 21.89
N ILE A 186 -3.44 1.74 20.83
CA ILE A 186 -2.68 3.01 20.90
C ILE A 186 -3.21 3.99 21.96
N PRO A 187 -4.52 4.26 22.11
CA PRO A 187 -5.00 5.18 23.14
C PRO A 187 -4.73 4.75 24.58
N PHE A 188 -4.56 3.46 24.83
CA PHE A 188 -4.42 2.86 26.17
C PHE A 188 -2.99 2.39 26.44
N HIS A 189 -2.32 1.85 25.42
CA HIS A 189 -0.99 1.22 25.46
C HIS A 189 -0.20 1.64 24.23
N MET A 190 0.23 2.91 24.19
CA MET A 190 0.83 3.51 23.00
C MET A 190 2.06 2.76 22.52
N ARG A 191 2.97 2.41 23.42
CA ARG A 191 4.22 1.73 23.06
C ARG A 191 3.95 0.38 22.39
N GLU A 192 3.13 -0.46 23.00
CA GLU A 192 2.77 -1.78 22.49
C GLU A 192 1.99 -1.66 21.16
N GLY A 193 1.09 -0.67 21.08
CA GLY A 193 0.36 -0.37 19.86
C GLY A 193 1.29 0.01 18.69
N LEU A 194 2.30 0.85 18.94
CA LEU A 194 3.27 1.23 17.89
C LEU A 194 4.13 0.05 17.44
N PHE A 195 4.55 -0.85 18.35
CA PHE A 195 5.22 -2.09 17.95
C PHE A 195 4.35 -2.96 17.05
N GLY A 196 3.05 -3.09 17.38
CA GLY A 196 2.11 -3.85 16.56
C GLY A 196 1.88 -3.21 15.19
N VAL A 197 1.79 -1.87 15.10
CA VAL A 197 1.71 -1.16 13.81
C VAL A 197 2.98 -1.38 12.99
N GLY A 198 4.17 -1.29 13.61
CA GLY A 198 5.45 -1.57 12.96
C GLY A 198 5.51 -2.99 12.40
N ALA A 199 5.11 -3.98 13.20
CA ALA A 199 5.07 -5.39 12.78
C ALA A 199 4.08 -5.61 11.63
N ALA A 200 2.88 -5.03 11.69
CA ALA A 200 1.89 -5.10 10.62
C ALA A 200 2.41 -4.46 9.31
N THR A 201 3.07 -3.31 9.42
CA THR A 201 3.64 -2.59 8.27
C THR A 201 4.75 -3.41 7.59
N LEU A 202 5.66 -4.01 8.37
CA LEU A 202 6.68 -4.92 7.84
C LEU A 202 6.06 -6.16 7.20
N LEU A 203 5.05 -6.74 7.83
CA LEU A 203 4.38 -7.93 7.29
C LEU A 203 3.75 -7.62 5.93
N LEU A 204 3.06 -6.47 5.78
CA LEU A 204 2.51 -6.03 4.49
C LEU A 204 3.61 -5.82 3.44
N LEU A 205 4.74 -5.22 3.83
CA LEU A 205 5.87 -5.03 2.94
C LEU A 205 6.43 -6.38 2.45
N PHE A 206 6.64 -7.35 3.36
CA PHE A 206 7.14 -8.69 3.01
C PHE A 206 6.16 -9.49 2.17
N ILE A 207 4.84 -9.40 2.44
CA ILE A 207 3.81 -10.00 1.58
C ILE A 207 3.91 -9.44 0.16
N GLY A 208 4.05 -8.11 0.03
CA GLY A 208 4.22 -7.47 -1.27
C GLY A 208 5.48 -7.95 -1.99
N ILE A 209 6.61 -8.10 -1.29
CA ILE A 209 7.87 -8.63 -1.86
C ILE A 209 7.69 -10.07 -2.33
N HIS A 210 7.09 -10.93 -1.52
CA HIS A 210 6.83 -12.32 -1.88
C HIS A 210 5.96 -12.42 -3.13
N ASN A 211 4.84 -11.73 -3.15
CA ASN A 211 3.92 -11.72 -4.28
C ASN A 211 4.56 -11.13 -5.55
N ALA A 212 5.42 -10.11 -5.42
CA ALA A 212 6.18 -9.56 -6.54
C ALA A 212 7.16 -10.57 -7.11
N TRP A 213 7.87 -11.29 -6.22
CA TRP A 213 8.82 -12.34 -6.62
C TRP A 213 8.13 -13.45 -7.42
N ASP A 214 7.01 -13.97 -6.92
CA ASP A 214 6.26 -15.04 -7.58
C ASP A 214 5.77 -14.61 -8.94
N SER A 215 5.26 -13.39 -9.07
CA SER A 215 4.82 -12.81 -10.34
C SER A 215 5.97 -12.73 -11.35
N VAL A 216 7.16 -12.28 -10.92
CA VAL A 216 8.35 -12.17 -11.80
C VAL A 216 8.88 -13.56 -12.15
N ALA A 217 8.98 -14.46 -11.19
CA ALA A 217 9.44 -15.83 -11.41
C ALA A 217 8.55 -16.55 -12.45
N TYR A 218 7.23 -16.45 -12.29
CA TYR A 218 6.28 -17.01 -13.26
C TYR A 218 6.50 -16.46 -14.68
N LEU A 219 6.69 -15.15 -14.82
CA LEU A 219 6.91 -14.51 -16.11
C LEU A 219 8.21 -14.97 -16.78
N VAL A 220 9.29 -15.14 -15.99
CA VAL A 220 10.59 -15.62 -16.49
C VAL A 220 10.47 -17.07 -16.96
N TYR A 221 9.87 -17.96 -16.16
CA TYR A 221 9.73 -19.38 -16.53
C TYR A 221 8.81 -19.59 -17.73
N ALA A 222 7.68 -18.87 -17.81
CA ALA A 222 6.75 -18.97 -18.92
C ALA A 222 7.38 -18.53 -20.26
N ASN A 223 8.30 -17.57 -20.24
CA ASN A 223 9.03 -17.14 -21.43
C ASN A 223 10.10 -18.16 -21.85
N THR A 224 10.87 -18.73 -20.92
CA THR A 224 11.93 -19.70 -21.21
C THR A 224 11.37 -20.96 -21.90
N GLN A 225 10.21 -21.44 -21.47
CA GLN A 225 9.59 -22.63 -22.08
C GLN A 225 9.11 -22.40 -23.52
N ARG A 226 8.85 -21.16 -23.92
CA ARG A 226 8.46 -20.82 -25.30
C ARG A 226 9.63 -20.76 -26.25
N ASP A 227 10.73 -20.17 -25.83
CA ASP A 227 11.94 -20.08 -26.65
C ASP A 227 12.44 -21.48 -26.97
N VAL A 228 12.33 -22.44 -26.06
CA VAL A 228 12.65 -23.86 -26.28
C VAL A 228 11.64 -24.56 -27.22
N GLY A 229 10.34 -24.21 -27.12
CA GLY A 229 9.29 -24.81 -27.96
C GLY A 229 9.24 -24.26 -29.40
N GLN A 230 9.84 -23.11 -29.66
CA GLN A 230 9.89 -22.46 -30.97
C GLN A 230 11.18 -22.72 -31.75
N GLN A 231 12.14 -23.48 -31.21
CA GLN A 231 13.29 -23.94 -32.03
C GLN A 231 12.77 -24.81 -33.17
N PRO A 232 13.04 -24.44 -34.43
CA PRO A 232 12.57 -25.21 -35.59
C PRO A 232 13.15 -26.63 -35.53
N ARG A 233 12.28 -27.63 -35.53
CA ARG A 233 12.62 -29.06 -35.66
C ARG A 233 13.26 -29.40 -37.00
N GLY A 234 13.73 -28.41 -37.78
CA GLY A 234 14.17 -28.55 -39.16
C GLY A 234 15.69 -28.59 -39.40
N ALA A 235 16.55 -28.55 -38.35
CA ALA A 235 18.00 -28.49 -38.58
C ALA A 235 18.70 -29.84 -38.56
N SER A 236 18.02 -30.97 -38.33
CA SER A 236 18.68 -32.28 -38.26
C SER A 236 18.37 -33.25 -39.42
N GLU A 237 17.64 -32.82 -40.45
CA GLU A 237 17.29 -33.69 -41.60
C GLU A 237 18.05 -33.43 -42.88
N ASN A 238 18.94 -32.43 -42.94
CA ASN A 238 19.72 -32.15 -44.16
C ASN A 238 21.19 -32.59 -44.12
N GLU A 239 21.55 -33.48 -43.18
CA GLU A 239 22.91 -34.09 -43.14
C GLU A 239 22.81 -35.62 -43.27
N LYS A 240 22.22 -36.12 -44.39
CA LYS A 240 22.45 -37.48 -44.88
C LYS A 240 22.52 -37.50 -46.40
#